data_51a8a76341d5c3ff9eecf325ae51b1d6
#
_entry.id   51a8a76341d5c3ff9eecf325ae51b1d6
#
_cell.length_a   1.000
_cell.length_b   1.000
_cell.length_c   1.000
_cell.angle_alpha   90.00
_cell.angle_beta   90.00
_cell.angle_gamma   90.00
#
_symmetry.space_group_name_H-M   'P 1'
#
loop_
_entity.id
_entity.type
_entity.pdbx_description
1 polymer ?
#
loop_
_entity_poly.entity_id
_entity_poly.type
_entity_poly.pdbx_seq_one_letter_code
_entity_poly.pdbx_strand_id
1 'polypeptide(L)'
;MIKLRGRRDIPPVLMSFGRHLIYAEGTKTEPLYVEDLRLFVSEQLEVSKEDLEIVPVKMKKSQHTVDLVNYAISDVKKRLMNHETIDYVWIFYDKDDYQDFNEAYKLIIDQNNINSDVEWKACWSNECFEVWVYHYFENLETPISRDQYITKINAFLKKHGCREKYAKNRLDIHHFLSKNGGDIRKAMRLMKNKDVASDNKPNPSSGIYQFAEFILAYI
;
A
#
# COMPACT_ATOMS: atom_id res chain seq x y z
N MET A 1 -0.83 -15.87 -30.06
CA MET A 1 -1.02 -17.11 -29.27
C MET A 1 -0.15 -16.95 -28.03
N ILE A 2 -0.73 -16.55 -26.89
CA ILE A 2 0.00 -16.42 -25.61
C ILE A 2 0.24 -17.84 -25.10
N LYS A 3 1.49 -18.29 -25.10
CA LYS A 3 1.86 -19.53 -24.42
C LYS A 3 1.63 -19.31 -22.91
N LEU A 4 0.63 -19.98 -22.35
CA LEU A 4 0.52 -20.14 -20.91
C LEU A 4 1.80 -20.80 -20.44
N ARG A 5 2.63 -20.08 -19.67
CA ARG A 5 3.80 -20.67 -19.02
C ARG A 5 3.33 -21.79 -18.11
N GLY A 6 3.84 -22.99 -18.32
CA GLY A 6 3.58 -24.09 -17.40
C GLY A 6 4.16 -23.78 -16.01
N ARG A 7 3.58 -24.36 -14.96
CA ARG A 7 4.00 -24.17 -13.56
C ARG A 7 5.53 -24.39 -13.31
N ARG A 8 6.22 -25.08 -14.25
CA ARG A 8 7.67 -25.35 -14.20
C ARG A 8 8.55 -24.18 -14.66
N ASP A 9 7.97 -23.16 -15.31
CA ASP A 9 8.71 -22.03 -15.87
C ASP A 9 8.63 -20.78 -14.96
N ILE A 10 7.96 -20.88 -13.80
CA ILE A 10 7.85 -19.77 -12.84
C ILE A 10 9.10 -19.80 -11.95
N PRO A 11 9.88 -18.70 -11.88
CA PRO A 11 11.02 -18.61 -10.98
C PRO A 11 10.63 -18.89 -9.53
N PRO A 12 11.45 -19.60 -8.74
CA PRO A 12 11.12 -19.92 -7.33
C PRO A 12 10.74 -18.70 -6.48
N VAL A 13 11.36 -17.55 -6.72
CA VAL A 13 11.04 -16.30 -6.03
C VAL A 13 9.60 -15.87 -6.27
N LEU A 14 9.08 -16.05 -7.49
CA LEU A 14 7.68 -15.71 -7.81
C LEU A 14 6.70 -16.72 -7.22
N MET A 15 7.09 -17.98 -7.09
CA MET A 15 6.26 -19.01 -6.45
C MET A 15 6.08 -18.76 -4.96
N SER A 16 7.08 -18.14 -4.29
CA SER A 16 7.01 -17.78 -2.88
C SER A 16 6.38 -16.40 -2.64
N PHE A 17 6.27 -15.59 -3.70
CA PHE A 17 5.71 -14.23 -3.60
C PHE A 17 4.21 -14.27 -3.29
N GLY A 18 3.47 -15.23 -3.87
CA GLY A 18 2.03 -15.39 -3.67
C GLY A 18 1.19 -14.38 -4.48
N ARG A 19 -0.13 -14.53 -4.37
CA ARG A 19 -1.11 -13.65 -5.02
C ARG A 19 -1.68 -12.65 -4.04
N HIS A 20 -1.56 -11.38 -4.39
CA HIS A 20 -1.95 -10.23 -3.56
C HIS A 20 -3.14 -9.52 -4.16
N LEU A 21 -4.20 -9.32 -3.39
CA LEU A 21 -5.29 -8.41 -3.73
C LEU A 21 -5.14 -7.10 -2.95
N ILE A 22 -5.20 -5.99 -3.66
CA ILE A 22 -5.06 -4.66 -3.10
C ILE A 22 -6.40 -3.93 -3.22
N TYR A 23 -6.97 -3.57 -2.09
CA TYR A 23 -8.15 -2.71 -2.01
C TYR A 23 -7.73 -1.35 -1.47
N ALA A 24 -8.21 -0.28 -2.08
CA ALA A 24 -7.86 1.07 -1.68
C ALA A 24 -9.09 1.96 -1.61
N GLU A 25 -9.14 2.83 -0.61
CA GLU A 25 -10.20 3.81 -0.45
C GLU A 25 -10.22 4.79 -1.62
N GLY A 26 -9.06 5.31 -1.98
CA GLY A 26 -8.86 6.15 -3.14
C GLY A 26 -8.85 5.35 -4.46
N THR A 27 -9.31 6.00 -5.53
CA THR A 27 -9.29 5.40 -6.88
C THR A 27 -8.03 5.75 -7.67
N LYS A 28 -7.12 6.54 -7.10
CA LYS A 28 -5.92 7.06 -7.79
C LYS A 28 -4.65 6.86 -6.99
N THR A 29 -4.41 7.61 -5.93
CA THR A 29 -3.10 7.75 -5.28
C THR A 29 -2.52 6.41 -4.84
N GLU A 30 -3.25 5.66 -4.02
CA GLU A 30 -2.81 4.39 -3.46
C GLU A 30 -2.65 3.31 -4.55
N PRO A 31 -3.63 3.11 -5.47
CA PRO A 31 -3.44 2.17 -6.57
C PRO A 31 -2.27 2.53 -7.49
N LEU A 32 -2.06 3.81 -7.79
CA LEU A 32 -0.93 4.26 -8.62
C LEU A 32 0.41 4.03 -7.91
N TYR A 33 0.47 4.29 -6.62
CA TYR A 33 1.66 4.00 -5.82
C TYR A 33 1.99 2.50 -5.81
N VAL A 34 0.99 1.64 -5.61
CA VAL A 34 1.16 0.18 -5.64
C VAL A 34 1.65 -0.30 -7.01
N GLU A 35 1.06 0.20 -8.10
CA GLU A 35 1.49 -0.14 -9.46
C GLU A 35 2.93 0.30 -9.75
N ASP A 36 3.32 1.48 -9.29
CA ASP A 36 4.68 1.99 -9.48
C ASP A 36 5.71 1.21 -8.63
N LEU A 37 5.36 0.86 -7.38
CA LEU A 37 6.20 0.01 -6.54
C LEU A 37 6.33 -1.41 -7.10
N ARG A 38 5.25 -1.97 -7.66
CA ARG A 38 5.25 -3.24 -8.39
C ARG A 38 6.18 -3.21 -9.59
N LEU A 39 6.15 -2.13 -10.37
CA LEU A 39 7.08 -1.91 -11.49
C LEU A 39 8.53 -1.89 -10.99
N PHE A 40 8.82 -1.11 -9.95
CA PHE A 40 10.15 -1.06 -9.34
C PHE A 40 10.66 -2.44 -8.93
N VAL A 41 9.85 -3.23 -8.22
CA VAL A 41 10.24 -4.58 -7.79
C VAL A 41 10.46 -5.51 -8.99
N SER A 42 9.60 -5.45 -10.01
CA SER A 42 9.76 -6.26 -11.22
C SER A 42 11.07 -5.97 -11.97
N GLU A 43 11.47 -4.69 -12.01
CA GLU A 43 12.75 -4.26 -12.59
C GLU A 43 13.94 -4.82 -11.80
N GLN A 44 13.89 -4.80 -10.46
CA GLN A 44 14.95 -5.34 -9.61
C GLN A 44 15.07 -6.87 -9.72
N LEU A 45 13.98 -7.56 -9.90
CA LEU A 45 13.93 -9.01 -10.07
C LEU A 45 14.16 -9.48 -11.52
N GLU A 46 14.27 -8.53 -12.47
CA GLU A 46 14.38 -8.81 -13.91
C GLU A 46 13.22 -9.69 -14.45
N VAL A 47 12.01 -9.48 -13.94
CA VAL A 47 10.79 -10.18 -14.36
C VAL A 47 9.76 -9.22 -14.92
N SER A 48 8.76 -9.74 -15.66
CA SER A 48 7.63 -8.91 -16.07
C SER A 48 6.79 -8.53 -14.84
N LYS A 49 6.30 -7.27 -14.78
CA LYS A 49 5.41 -6.86 -13.70
C LYS A 49 4.11 -7.68 -13.68
N GLU A 50 3.70 -8.24 -14.79
CA GLU A 50 2.55 -9.14 -14.90
C GLU A 50 2.80 -10.49 -14.23
N ASP A 51 4.07 -10.90 -14.10
CA ASP A 51 4.47 -12.11 -13.36
C ASP A 51 4.36 -11.93 -11.84
N LEU A 52 4.40 -10.67 -11.35
CA LEU A 52 4.09 -10.36 -9.96
C LEU A 52 2.57 -10.28 -9.79
N GLU A 53 2.00 -11.26 -9.10
CA GLU A 53 0.55 -11.33 -8.87
C GLU A 53 0.07 -10.33 -7.80
N ILE A 54 0.46 -9.06 -7.92
CA ILE A 54 -0.05 -7.93 -7.14
C ILE A 54 -1.16 -7.28 -7.96
N VAL A 55 -2.39 -7.40 -7.50
CA VAL A 55 -3.58 -7.02 -8.26
C VAL A 55 -4.35 -5.91 -7.54
N PRO A 56 -4.19 -4.63 -7.92
CA PRO A 56 -5.09 -3.59 -7.47
C PRO A 56 -6.52 -3.85 -7.96
N VAL A 57 -7.45 -3.98 -7.02
CA VAL A 57 -8.86 -4.21 -7.34
C VAL A 57 -9.48 -2.91 -7.80
N LYS A 58 -9.99 -2.90 -9.05
CA LYS A 58 -10.64 -1.71 -9.61
C LYS A 58 -11.98 -1.46 -8.94
N MET A 59 -12.04 -0.42 -8.14
CA MET A 59 -13.27 0.05 -7.52
C MET A 59 -14.06 0.92 -8.50
N LYS A 60 -15.38 0.73 -8.57
CA LYS A 60 -16.25 1.57 -9.42
C LYS A 60 -16.40 2.99 -8.88
N LYS A 61 -16.27 3.16 -7.57
CA LYS A 61 -16.31 4.43 -6.83
C LYS A 61 -15.45 4.31 -5.57
N SER A 62 -15.02 5.43 -5.03
CA SER A 62 -14.42 5.47 -3.70
C SER A 62 -15.38 4.88 -2.67
N GLN A 63 -14.86 4.12 -1.73
CA GLN A 63 -15.61 3.58 -0.59
C GLN A 63 -14.86 3.97 0.67
N HIS A 64 -15.61 4.31 1.71
CA HIS A 64 -15.03 4.74 2.97
C HIS A 64 -14.78 3.54 3.88
N THR A 65 -13.67 3.57 4.54
CA THR A 65 -13.20 2.78 5.69
C THR A 65 -13.91 1.42 5.87
N VAL A 66 -14.95 1.31 6.70
CA VAL A 66 -15.66 0.04 6.97
C VAL A 66 -16.36 -0.52 5.72
N ASP A 67 -16.94 0.33 4.87
CA ASP A 67 -17.57 -0.11 3.62
C ASP A 67 -16.54 -0.75 2.67
N LEU A 68 -15.32 -0.20 2.60
CA LEU A 68 -14.22 -0.77 1.82
C LEU A 68 -13.86 -2.17 2.35
N VAL A 69 -13.74 -2.34 3.66
CA VAL A 69 -13.43 -3.63 4.29
C VAL A 69 -14.53 -4.65 4.00
N ASN A 70 -15.79 -4.29 4.19
CA ASN A 70 -16.93 -5.17 3.92
C ASN A 70 -17.01 -5.56 2.43
N TYR A 71 -16.72 -4.62 1.53
CA TYR A 71 -16.61 -4.92 0.10
C TYR A 71 -15.49 -5.94 -0.16
N ALA A 72 -14.30 -5.73 0.40
CA ALA A 72 -13.17 -6.63 0.23
C ALA A 72 -13.49 -8.05 0.75
N ILE A 73 -14.10 -8.17 1.93
CA ILE A 73 -14.54 -9.45 2.50
C ILE A 73 -15.49 -10.18 1.55
N SER A 74 -16.48 -9.46 1.02
CA SER A 74 -17.45 -10.03 0.08
C SER A 74 -16.80 -10.48 -1.24
N ASP A 75 -15.91 -9.67 -1.82
CA ASP A 75 -15.23 -9.97 -3.08
C ASP A 75 -14.25 -11.15 -2.92
N VAL A 76 -13.44 -11.15 -1.85
CA VAL A 76 -12.52 -12.26 -1.55
C VAL A 76 -13.29 -13.57 -1.37
N LYS A 77 -14.38 -13.57 -0.59
CA LYS A 77 -15.22 -14.74 -0.43
C LYS A 77 -15.73 -15.27 -1.77
N LYS A 78 -16.21 -14.39 -2.63
CA LYS A 78 -16.69 -14.77 -3.98
C LYS A 78 -15.58 -15.37 -4.84
N ARG A 79 -14.36 -14.79 -4.80
CA ARG A 79 -13.20 -15.28 -5.55
C ARG A 79 -12.77 -16.67 -5.08
N LEU A 80 -12.69 -16.88 -3.75
CA LEU A 80 -12.39 -18.19 -3.18
C LEU A 80 -13.43 -19.25 -3.56
N MET A 81 -14.72 -18.89 -3.59
CA MET A 81 -15.79 -19.78 -4.08
C MET A 81 -15.63 -20.12 -5.58
N ASN A 82 -15.01 -19.26 -6.36
CA ASN A 82 -14.65 -19.49 -7.75
C ASN A 82 -13.28 -20.17 -7.93
N HIS A 83 -12.72 -20.73 -6.84
CA HIS A 83 -11.43 -21.43 -6.84
C HIS A 83 -10.23 -20.56 -7.23
N GLU A 84 -10.31 -19.24 -7.05
CA GLU A 84 -9.13 -18.38 -7.18
C GLU A 84 -8.21 -18.58 -5.97
N THR A 85 -6.91 -18.69 -6.21
CA THR A 85 -5.90 -18.68 -5.15
C THR A 85 -5.66 -17.22 -4.72
N ILE A 86 -5.67 -16.96 -3.42
CA ILE A 86 -5.37 -15.66 -2.82
C ILE A 86 -4.55 -15.93 -1.58
N ASP A 87 -3.35 -15.34 -1.49
CA ASP A 87 -2.46 -15.51 -0.35
C ASP A 87 -2.54 -14.30 0.58
N TYR A 88 -2.66 -13.08 0.00
CA TYR A 88 -2.64 -11.84 0.77
C TYR A 88 -3.74 -10.88 0.34
N VAL A 89 -4.32 -10.20 1.32
CA VAL A 89 -5.28 -9.10 1.12
C VAL A 89 -4.77 -7.87 1.87
N TRP A 90 -4.56 -6.79 1.13
CA TRP A 90 -4.06 -5.51 1.64
C TRP A 90 -5.14 -4.45 1.50
N ILE A 91 -5.49 -3.79 2.60
CA ILE A 91 -6.50 -2.75 2.61
C ILE A 91 -5.84 -1.40 2.90
N PHE A 92 -5.83 -0.50 1.92
CA PHE A 92 -5.29 0.85 2.02
C PHE A 92 -6.42 1.81 2.33
N TYR A 93 -6.35 2.50 3.47
CA TYR A 93 -7.36 3.45 3.90
C TYR A 93 -6.78 4.53 4.81
N ASP A 94 -7.43 5.68 4.81
CA ASP A 94 -7.03 6.84 5.58
C ASP A 94 -7.93 6.98 6.82
N LYS A 95 -7.38 7.56 7.89
CA LYS A 95 -8.19 7.87 9.07
C LYS A 95 -9.12 9.06 8.79
N ASP A 96 -8.61 10.08 8.11
CA ASP A 96 -9.34 11.33 7.88
C ASP A 96 -10.14 11.75 9.13
N ASP A 97 -11.39 12.19 8.95
CA ASP A 97 -12.33 12.53 10.02
C ASP A 97 -13.27 11.37 10.40
N TYR A 98 -13.02 10.15 9.87
CA TYR A 98 -13.90 9.00 10.09
C TYR A 98 -13.74 8.39 11.48
N GLN A 99 -14.86 8.14 12.14
CA GLN A 99 -14.90 7.53 13.47
C GLN A 99 -14.76 6.01 13.44
N ASP A 100 -15.00 5.38 12.31
CA ASP A 100 -15.02 3.93 12.09
C ASP A 100 -13.65 3.33 11.73
N PHE A 101 -12.58 4.14 11.78
CA PHE A 101 -11.21 3.72 11.49
C PHE A 101 -10.76 2.51 12.33
N ASN A 102 -11.01 2.54 13.64
CA ASN A 102 -10.63 1.44 14.52
C ASN A 102 -11.49 0.19 14.30
N GLU A 103 -12.75 0.37 13.92
CA GLU A 103 -13.65 -0.73 13.53
C GLU A 103 -13.14 -1.42 12.28
N ALA A 104 -12.75 -0.66 11.26
CA ALA A 104 -12.14 -1.19 10.05
C ALA A 104 -10.86 -2.00 10.34
N TYR A 105 -9.97 -1.46 11.18
CA TYR A 105 -8.77 -2.17 11.61
C TYR A 105 -9.09 -3.52 12.23
N LYS A 106 -10.04 -3.54 13.19
CA LYS A 106 -10.48 -4.75 13.87
C LYS A 106 -11.09 -5.76 12.89
N LEU A 107 -11.97 -5.32 11.99
CA LEU A 107 -12.58 -6.19 10.97
C LEU A 107 -11.52 -6.86 10.08
N ILE A 108 -10.47 -6.13 9.68
CA ILE A 108 -9.37 -6.68 8.88
C ILE A 108 -8.61 -7.75 9.66
N ILE A 109 -8.24 -7.47 10.91
CA ILE A 109 -7.48 -8.41 11.74
C ILE A 109 -8.32 -9.66 12.07
N ASP A 110 -9.62 -9.51 12.30
CA ASP A 110 -10.53 -10.64 12.58
C ASP A 110 -10.62 -11.63 11.40
N GLN A 111 -10.37 -11.18 10.14
CA GLN A 111 -10.35 -12.09 8.99
C GLN A 111 -9.24 -13.15 9.08
N ASN A 112 -8.11 -12.85 9.69
CA ASN A 112 -7.03 -13.80 9.91
C ASN A 112 -7.44 -14.96 10.86
N ASN A 113 -8.44 -14.73 11.73
CA ASN A 113 -8.99 -15.75 12.61
C ASN A 113 -10.06 -16.59 11.92
N ILE A 114 -10.70 -16.06 10.87
CA ILE A 114 -11.79 -16.73 10.14
C ILE A 114 -11.24 -17.67 9.06
N ASN A 115 -10.21 -17.25 8.35
CA ASN A 115 -9.56 -18.03 7.30
C ASN A 115 -8.04 -17.85 7.39
N SER A 116 -7.34 -18.85 7.87
CA SER A 116 -5.87 -18.85 8.03
C SER A 116 -5.11 -18.99 6.71
N ASP A 117 -5.78 -19.34 5.61
CA ASP A 117 -5.14 -19.54 4.30
C ASP A 117 -4.92 -18.22 3.56
N VAL A 118 -5.58 -17.15 4.00
CA VAL A 118 -5.46 -15.79 3.42
C VAL A 118 -5.01 -14.82 4.49
N GLU A 119 -3.87 -14.20 4.29
CA GLU A 119 -3.35 -13.20 5.24
C GLU A 119 -3.88 -11.80 4.94
N TRP A 120 -4.58 -11.19 5.90
CA TRP A 120 -5.15 -9.86 5.79
C TRP A 120 -4.29 -8.82 6.52
N LYS A 121 -4.02 -7.71 5.85
CA LYS A 121 -3.17 -6.61 6.36
C LYS A 121 -3.85 -5.25 6.18
N ALA A 122 -3.76 -4.45 7.22
CA ALA A 122 -4.25 -3.08 7.26
C ALA A 122 -3.13 -2.09 6.91
N CYS A 123 -3.21 -1.47 5.74
CA CYS A 123 -2.30 -0.41 5.26
C CYS A 123 -2.93 0.96 5.50
N TRP A 124 -3.16 1.28 6.75
CA TRP A 124 -3.79 2.52 7.18
C TRP A 124 -2.83 3.71 7.16
N SER A 125 -3.37 4.94 7.07
CA SER A 125 -2.61 6.19 7.28
C SER A 125 -3.36 7.10 8.25
N ASN A 126 -2.65 7.66 9.21
CA ASN A 126 -3.20 8.65 10.14
C ASN A 126 -2.39 9.96 10.00
N GLU A 127 -2.88 10.91 9.28
CA GLU A 127 -4.25 11.23 8.88
C GLU A 127 -4.58 10.79 7.44
N CYS A 128 -3.64 10.84 6.48
CA CYS A 128 -3.83 10.60 5.05
C CYS A 128 -2.59 9.93 4.44
N PHE A 129 -2.71 9.41 3.21
CA PHE A 129 -1.63 8.74 2.50
C PHE A 129 -0.34 9.56 2.41
N GLU A 130 -0.43 10.89 2.35
CA GLU A 130 0.74 11.76 2.30
C GLU A 130 1.61 11.73 3.56
N VAL A 131 1.12 11.19 4.67
CA VAL A 131 1.96 10.84 5.84
C VAL A 131 3.08 9.90 5.41
N TRP A 132 2.73 8.83 4.69
CA TRP A 132 3.68 7.87 4.14
C TRP A 132 4.68 8.54 3.19
N VAL A 133 4.20 9.30 2.23
CA VAL A 133 5.01 10.02 1.24
C VAL A 133 5.99 11.00 1.89
N TYR A 134 5.56 11.75 2.89
CA TYR A 134 6.41 12.72 3.58
C TYR A 134 7.61 12.04 4.27
N HIS A 135 7.39 10.85 4.85
CA HIS A 135 8.43 10.13 5.58
C HIS A 135 9.52 9.51 4.68
N TYR A 136 9.36 9.52 3.37
CA TYR A 136 10.46 9.26 2.45
C TYR A 136 11.60 10.28 2.62
N PHE A 137 11.26 11.51 3.00
CA PHE A 137 12.19 12.64 3.08
C PHE A 137 12.60 12.97 4.51
N GLU A 138 11.65 13.16 5.39
CA GLU A 138 11.88 13.66 6.74
C GLU A 138 10.98 12.97 7.76
N ASN A 139 11.42 13.00 9.02
CA ASN A 139 10.59 12.56 10.13
C ASN A 139 9.69 13.72 10.59
N LEU A 140 8.44 13.41 10.89
CA LEU A 140 7.47 14.34 11.47
C LEU A 140 6.95 13.75 12.78
N GLU A 141 7.18 14.44 13.88
CA GLU A 141 6.77 13.98 15.22
C GLU A 141 5.40 14.51 15.64
N THR A 142 5.01 15.66 15.10
CA THR A 142 3.76 16.33 15.47
C THR A 142 2.73 16.28 14.34
N PRO A 143 1.45 16.07 14.66
CA PRO A 143 0.39 16.12 13.68
C PRO A 143 0.36 17.44 12.91
N ILE A 144 0.07 17.36 11.63
CA ILE A 144 -0.27 18.49 10.76
C ILE A 144 -1.52 18.15 9.98
N SER A 145 -2.25 19.16 9.49
CA SER A 145 -3.43 18.91 8.66
C SER A 145 -3.07 18.29 7.32
N ARG A 146 -3.97 17.48 6.76
CA ARG A 146 -3.77 16.79 5.47
C ARG A 146 -3.33 17.72 4.33
N ASP A 147 -3.82 18.95 4.29
CA ASP A 147 -3.48 19.93 3.25
C ASP A 147 -2.03 20.43 3.36
N GLN A 148 -1.43 20.38 4.55
CA GLN A 148 -0.07 20.80 4.78
C GLN A 148 0.96 19.78 4.27
N TYR A 149 0.63 18.49 4.18
CA TYR A 149 1.57 17.47 3.71
C TYR A 149 2.06 17.74 2.30
N ILE A 150 1.15 17.98 1.34
CA ILE A 150 1.52 18.26 -0.05
C ILE A 150 2.40 19.53 -0.14
N THR A 151 2.06 20.55 0.64
CA THR A 151 2.85 21.80 0.71
C THR A 151 4.25 21.53 1.21
N LYS A 152 4.42 20.75 2.29
CA LYS A 152 5.72 20.39 2.86
C LYS A 152 6.55 19.51 1.92
N ILE A 153 5.93 18.48 1.32
CA ILE A 153 6.59 17.63 0.30
C ILE A 153 7.14 18.49 -0.83
N ASN A 154 6.32 19.39 -1.36
CA ASN A 154 6.73 20.27 -2.45
C ASN A 154 7.78 21.31 -2.04
N ALA A 155 7.75 21.79 -0.80
CA ALA A 155 8.79 22.66 -0.26
C ALA A 155 10.13 21.92 -0.14
N PHE A 156 10.12 20.67 0.34
CA PHE A 156 11.30 19.80 0.38
C PHE A 156 11.89 19.60 -1.03
N LEU A 157 11.07 19.15 -1.98
CA LEU A 157 11.47 18.92 -3.37
C LEU A 157 12.11 20.15 -3.98
N LYS A 158 11.49 21.32 -3.82
CA LYS A 158 12.03 22.61 -4.31
C LYS A 158 13.38 22.95 -3.67
N LYS A 159 13.53 22.76 -2.36
CA LYS A 159 14.79 23.01 -1.62
C LYS A 159 15.93 22.14 -2.15
N HIS A 160 15.63 20.94 -2.64
CA HIS A 160 16.61 20.00 -3.20
C HIS A 160 16.73 20.08 -4.73
N GLY A 161 16.27 21.17 -5.33
CA GLY A 161 16.46 21.47 -6.75
C GLY A 161 15.48 20.76 -7.70
N CYS A 162 14.49 20.05 -7.19
CA CYS A 162 13.46 19.46 -8.04
C CYS A 162 12.56 20.55 -8.61
N ARG A 163 12.38 20.53 -9.93
CA ARG A 163 11.50 21.49 -10.65
C ARG A 163 10.05 21.01 -10.71
N GLU A 164 9.84 19.70 -10.59
CA GLU A 164 8.52 19.10 -10.60
C GLU A 164 7.90 19.11 -9.20
N LYS A 165 6.57 18.97 -9.17
CA LYS A 165 5.82 18.90 -7.92
C LYS A 165 5.25 17.50 -7.73
N TYR A 166 5.17 17.07 -6.48
CA TYR A 166 4.34 15.94 -6.10
C TYR A 166 2.87 16.28 -6.32
N ALA A 167 2.13 15.33 -6.87
CA ALA A 167 0.68 15.39 -7.04
C ALA A 167 0.10 13.99 -6.83
N LYS A 168 -1.11 13.90 -6.27
CA LYS A 168 -1.80 12.65 -5.93
C LYS A 168 -2.08 11.71 -7.12
N ASN A 169 -2.10 12.23 -8.31
CA ASN A 169 -2.40 11.48 -9.54
C ASN A 169 -1.16 11.14 -10.38
N ARG A 170 0.04 11.22 -9.80
CA ARG A 170 1.27 10.76 -10.48
C ARG A 170 1.23 9.26 -10.72
N LEU A 171 1.70 8.84 -11.89
CA LEU A 171 1.82 7.41 -12.23
C LEU A 171 3.11 6.78 -11.71
N ASP A 172 4.09 7.61 -11.35
CA ASP A 172 5.47 7.29 -10.98
C ASP A 172 5.80 7.73 -9.54
N ILE A 173 4.89 7.53 -8.59
CA ILE A 173 5.02 8.10 -7.22
C ILE A 173 6.31 7.64 -6.56
N HIS A 174 6.56 6.32 -6.47
CA HIS A 174 7.76 5.77 -5.82
C HIS A 174 9.04 6.18 -6.55
N HIS A 175 9.08 6.02 -7.88
CA HIS A 175 10.24 6.40 -8.71
C HIS A 175 10.53 7.89 -8.60
N PHE A 176 9.50 8.74 -8.65
CA PHE A 176 9.64 10.18 -8.49
C PHE A 176 10.22 10.56 -7.13
N LEU A 177 9.69 9.99 -6.04
CA LEU A 177 10.19 10.26 -4.69
C LEU A 177 11.65 9.83 -4.56
N SER A 178 11.99 8.61 -4.98
CA SER A 178 13.34 8.04 -4.90
C SER A 178 14.35 8.84 -5.73
N LYS A 179 14.01 9.22 -6.96
CA LYS A 179 14.86 10.06 -7.82
C LYS A 179 15.15 11.44 -7.22
N ASN A 180 14.27 11.96 -6.37
CA ASN A 180 14.38 13.28 -5.76
C ASN A 180 14.82 13.24 -4.28
N GLY A 181 15.55 12.19 -3.89
CA GLY A 181 16.18 12.08 -2.57
C GLY A 181 15.31 11.45 -1.49
N GLY A 182 14.17 10.88 -1.88
CA GLY A 182 13.33 10.08 -0.98
C GLY A 182 13.90 8.68 -0.78
N ASP A 183 13.72 8.13 0.42
CA ASP A 183 14.17 6.80 0.80
C ASP A 183 13.03 6.00 1.42
N ILE A 184 12.56 4.99 0.70
CA ILE A 184 11.49 4.09 1.17
C ILE A 184 11.89 3.31 2.43
N ARG A 185 13.16 2.89 2.54
CA ARG A 185 13.66 2.17 3.73
C ARG A 185 13.68 3.06 4.96
N LYS A 186 13.95 4.36 4.78
CA LYS A 186 13.80 5.37 5.84
C LYS A 186 12.34 5.50 6.27
N ALA A 187 11.41 5.63 5.33
CA ALA A 187 9.98 5.71 5.61
C ALA A 187 9.50 4.47 6.39
N MET A 188 9.87 3.27 5.93
CA MET A 188 9.57 2.01 6.61
C MET A 188 10.03 2.00 8.05
N ARG A 189 11.31 2.32 8.31
CA ARG A 189 11.88 2.36 9.66
C ARG A 189 11.17 3.35 10.57
N LEU A 190 10.89 4.56 10.07
CA LEU A 190 10.21 5.60 10.84
C LEU A 190 8.78 5.19 11.19
N MET A 191 8.05 4.63 10.25
CA MET A 191 6.66 4.21 10.47
C MET A 191 6.56 2.97 11.37
N LYS A 192 7.47 2.00 11.21
CA LYS A 192 7.53 0.82 12.06
C LYS A 192 7.79 1.20 13.55
N ASN A 193 8.64 2.19 13.78
CA ASN A 193 8.91 2.69 15.14
C ASN A 193 7.73 3.44 15.77
N LYS A 194 6.81 3.95 14.94
CA LYS A 194 5.59 4.63 15.38
C LYS A 194 4.37 3.71 15.50
N ASP A 195 4.45 2.51 14.94
CA ASP A 195 3.34 1.57 15.02
C ASP A 195 3.29 0.96 16.43
N VAL A 196 2.17 1.16 17.09
CA VAL A 196 1.89 0.62 18.42
C VAL A 196 0.82 -0.45 18.33
N ALA A 197 0.94 -1.48 19.17
CA ALA A 197 -0.04 -2.56 19.29
C ALA A 197 -1.32 -2.06 20.00
N SER A 198 -1.93 -1.03 19.45
CA SER A 198 -3.14 -0.38 19.98
C SER A 198 -4.06 -0.04 18.82
N ASP A 199 -5.36 -0.10 19.07
CA ASP A 199 -6.38 0.34 18.10
C ASP A 199 -6.27 1.84 17.84
N ASN A 200 -5.77 2.61 18.82
CA ASN A 200 -5.57 4.04 18.67
C ASN A 200 -4.20 4.34 18.05
N LYS A 201 -4.13 4.31 16.73
CA LYS A 201 -2.90 4.57 15.97
C LYS A 201 -2.44 6.02 16.11
N PRO A 202 -1.16 6.28 16.39
CA PRO A 202 -0.66 7.64 16.59
C PRO A 202 -0.75 8.48 15.30
N ASN A 203 -0.77 9.80 15.46
CA ASN A 203 -0.70 10.77 14.35
C ASN A 203 0.58 11.62 14.53
N PRO A 204 1.49 11.68 13.55
CA PRO A 204 1.45 11.04 12.24
C PRO A 204 2.04 9.63 12.26
N SER A 205 1.34 8.66 11.66
CA SER A 205 1.88 7.32 11.43
C SER A 205 1.15 6.60 10.28
N SER A 206 1.72 5.50 9.78
CA SER A 206 1.12 4.74 8.67
C SER A 206 1.53 3.26 8.73
N GLY A 207 0.57 2.37 8.53
CA GLY A 207 0.76 0.92 8.39
C GLY A 207 1.23 0.47 6.99
N ILE A 208 1.36 1.38 6.03
CA ILE A 208 1.82 1.07 4.66
C ILE A 208 3.24 0.48 4.66
N TYR A 209 4.04 0.75 5.69
CA TYR A 209 5.36 0.15 5.83
C TYR A 209 5.32 -1.39 5.78
N GLN A 210 4.24 -2.04 6.24
CA GLN A 210 4.11 -3.49 6.22
C GLN A 210 4.08 -4.03 4.78
N PHE A 211 3.33 -3.36 3.89
CA PHE A 211 3.29 -3.69 2.47
C PHE A 211 4.65 -3.46 1.80
N ALA A 212 5.29 -2.32 2.07
CA ALA A 212 6.61 -2.02 1.53
C ALA A 212 7.68 -3.01 2.03
N GLU A 213 7.68 -3.35 3.33
CA GLU A 213 8.61 -4.31 3.93
C GLU A 213 8.44 -5.69 3.29
N PHE A 214 7.19 -6.14 3.11
CA PHE A 214 6.90 -7.42 2.47
C PHE A 214 7.45 -7.48 1.05
N ILE A 215 7.09 -6.51 0.21
CA ILE A 215 7.49 -6.53 -1.22
C ILE A 215 9.00 -6.38 -1.38
N LEU A 216 9.64 -5.49 -0.60
CA LEU A 216 11.07 -5.23 -0.70
C LEU A 216 11.95 -6.33 -0.08
N ALA A 217 11.36 -7.29 0.63
CA ALA A 217 12.09 -8.45 1.15
C ALA A 217 12.59 -9.39 0.04
N TYR A 218 12.09 -9.25 -1.17
CA TYR A 218 12.47 -10.07 -2.31
C TYR A 218 13.59 -9.47 -3.18
N ILE A 219 14.05 -8.24 -2.86
CA ILE A 219 15.10 -7.51 -3.60
C ILE A 219 16.23 -6.95 -2.62
#